data_c233977bd4e94819e1dc658fb3be0750
#
_entry.id   c233977bd4e94819e1dc658fb3be0750
#
_cell.length_a   1.000
_cell.length_b   1.000
_cell.length_c   1.000
_cell.angle_alpha   90.00
_cell.angle_beta   90.00
_cell.angle_gamma   90.00
#
_symmetry.space_group_name_H-M   'P 1'
#
loop_
_entity.id
_entity.type
_entity.pdbx_description
1 polymer ?
#
loop_
_entity_poly.entity_id
_entity_poly.type
_entity_poly.pdbx_seq_one_letter_code
_entity_poly.pdbx_strand_id
1 'polypeptide(L)'
;MIYVLCPADVKTGGTELLHQLVKTLTDVKVPAGIVYTEISEEHPGMNPAFLEYTDGYLREEEIEDEKGNILVVPEIYCERTARYQNLSVYIWWLSVDNYLIHNSFVDRRRANGTLRAIKALLTGKLKDKTDFVKK
;
A
#
# COMPACT_ATOMS: atom_id res chain seq x y z
N MET A 1 -16.71 0.61 7.42
CA MET A 1 -15.91 -0.24 6.50
C MET A 1 -14.42 -0.06 6.79
N ILE A 2 -13.61 -1.15 6.71
CA ILE A 2 -12.16 -1.08 6.79
C ILE A 2 -11.59 -1.38 5.40
N TYR A 3 -10.90 -0.42 4.83
CA TYR A 3 -10.20 -0.54 3.56
C TYR A 3 -8.72 -0.85 3.82
N VAL A 4 -8.17 -1.86 3.15
CA VAL A 4 -6.75 -2.25 3.30
C VAL A 4 -6.05 -2.08 1.96
N LEU A 5 -5.21 -1.06 1.86
CA LEU A 5 -4.50 -0.72 0.62
C LEU A 5 -3.38 -1.72 0.33
N CYS A 6 -3.29 -2.17 -0.91
CA CYS A 6 -2.33 -3.20 -1.33
C CYS A 6 -1.87 -2.94 -2.77
N PRO A 7 -0.60 -3.17 -3.12
CA PRO A 7 -0.19 -3.19 -4.53
C PRO A 7 -0.85 -4.34 -5.29
N ALA A 8 -1.31 -4.07 -6.51
CA ALA A 8 -1.92 -5.07 -7.38
C ALA A 8 -0.89 -6.11 -7.85
N ASP A 9 -1.31 -7.37 -7.99
CA ASP A 9 -0.56 -8.50 -8.57
C ASP A 9 0.84 -8.77 -7.98
N VAL A 10 1.16 -8.22 -6.82
CA VAL A 10 2.45 -8.40 -6.17
C VAL A 10 2.34 -9.44 -5.07
N LYS A 11 3.14 -10.52 -5.15
CA LYS A 11 3.22 -11.55 -4.12
C LYS A 11 4.49 -11.40 -3.28
N THR A 12 4.33 -10.94 -2.06
CA THR A 12 5.38 -10.82 -1.03
C THR A 12 4.78 -11.13 0.34
N GLY A 13 5.62 -11.32 1.35
CA GLY A 13 5.14 -11.46 2.73
C GLY A 13 4.31 -10.26 3.22
N GLY A 14 4.64 -9.05 2.78
CA GLY A 14 3.87 -7.84 3.12
C GLY A 14 2.46 -7.87 2.52
N THR A 15 2.34 -8.16 1.23
CA THR A 15 1.02 -8.25 0.57
C THR A 15 0.20 -9.40 1.12
N GLU A 16 0.82 -10.51 1.48
CA GLU A 16 0.13 -11.63 2.13
C GLU A 16 -0.45 -11.23 3.50
N LEU A 17 0.32 -10.52 4.33
CA LEU A 17 -0.17 -10.02 5.62
C LEU A 17 -1.36 -9.07 5.48
N LEU A 18 -1.39 -8.22 4.44
CA LEU A 18 -2.53 -7.34 4.16
C LEU A 18 -3.80 -8.14 3.83
N HIS A 19 -3.68 -9.23 3.05
CA HIS A 19 -4.81 -10.13 2.75
C HIS A 19 -5.26 -10.91 3.99
N GLN A 20 -4.31 -11.40 4.80
CA GLN A 20 -4.61 -12.07 6.07
C GLN A 20 -5.35 -11.15 7.04
N LEU A 21 -5.03 -9.84 7.06
CA LEU A 21 -5.78 -8.87 7.85
C LEU A 21 -7.23 -8.79 7.39
N VAL A 22 -7.49 -8.66 6.09
CA VAL A 22 -8.86 -8.62 5.55
C VAL A 22 -9.62 -9.87 5.92
N LYS A 23 -9.03 -11.06 5.71
CA LYS A 23 -9.64 -12.32 6.09
C LYS A 23 -9.98 -12.37 7.58
N THR A 24 -9.04 -12.02 8.44
CA THR A 24 -9.24 -12.03 9.89
C THR A 24 -10.40 -11.12 10.31
N LEU A 25 -10.48 -9.91 9.73
CA LEU A 25 -11.56 -8.98 10.02
C LEU A 25 -12.91 -9.52 9.55
N THR A 26 -12.99 -10.06 8.35
CA THR A 26 -14.23 -10.62 7.80
C THR A 26 -14.68 -11.89 8.54
N ASP A 27 -13.76 -12.73 8.98
CA ASP A 27 -14.07 -13.91 9.81
C ASP A 27 -14.75 -13.53 11.12
N VAL A 28 -14.35 -12.40 11.74
CA VAL A 28 -15.00 -11.87 12.95
C VAL A 28 -16.16 -10.91 12.65
N LYS A 29 -16.67 -10.91 11.40
CA LYS A 29 -17.84 -10.11 10.96
C LYS A 29 -17.62 -8.60 11.00
N VAL A 30 -16.37 -8.14 10.91
CA VAL A 30 -16.04 -6.74 10.68
C VAL A 30 -15.96 -6.48 9.19
N PRO A 31 -16.74 -5.55 8.62
CA PRO A 31 -16.71 -5.24 7.20
C PRO A 31 -15.32 -4.72 6.79
N ALA A 32 -14.60 -5.48 5.98
CA ALA A 32 -13.29 -5.12 5.46
C ALA A 32 -13.13 -5.55 3.99
N GLY A 33 -12.27 -4.86 3.24
CA GLY A 33 -11.95 -5.19 1.87
C GLY A 33 -10.53 -4.81 1.51
N ILE A 34 -9.89 -5.65 0.67
CA ILE A 34 -8.62 -5.32 0.06
C ILE A 34 -8.84 -4.31 -1.08
N VAL A 35 -8.04 -3.26 -1.12
CA VAL A 35 -8.11 -2.22 -2.15
C VAL A 35 -6.80 -2.25 -2.93
N TYR A 36 -6.87 -2.56 -4.22
CA TYR A 36 -5.68 -2.56 -5.04
C TYR A 36 -5.39 -1.20 -5.66
N THR A 37 -4.11 -0.83 -5.58
CA THR A 37 -3.55 0.35 -6.26
C THR A 37 -2.87 -0.09 -7.55
N GLU A 38 -2.77 0.84 -8.52
CA GLU A 38 -1.97 0.65 -9.72
C GLU A 38 -2.43 -0.54 -10.61
N ILE A 39 -3.73 -0.81 -10.63
CA ILE A 39 -4.31 -1.80 -11.54
C ILE A 39 -4.08 -1.35 -12.99
N SER A 40 -3.52 -2.23 -13.81
CA SER A 40 -3.23 -2.02 -15.22
C SER A 40 -3.42 -3.33 -16.00
N GLU A 41 -3.24 -3.29 -17.32
CA GLU A 41 -3.23 -4.51 -18.13
C GLU A 41 -2.08 -5.47 -17.74
N GLU A 42 -0.94 -4.91 -17.30
CA GLU A 42 0.22 -5.68 -16.82
C GLU A 42 0.01 -6.21 -15.39
N HIS A 43 -0.83 -5.52 -14.59
CA HIS A 43 -1.13 -5.85 -13.21
C HIS A 43 -2.66 -5.88 -13.01
N PRO A 44 -3.34 -6.97 -13.39
CA PRO A 44 -4.80 -7.01 -13.53
C PRO A 44 -5.57 -7.05 -12.21
N GLY A 45 -4.91 -7.01 -11.08
CA GLY A 45 -5.55 -6.95 -9.77
C GLY A 45 -5.10 -8.06 -8.84
N MET A 46 -5.97 -9.03 -8.54
CA MET A 46 -5.68 -10.05 -7.54
C MET A 46 -4.75 -11.15 -8.08
N ASN A 47 -3.63 -11.36 -7.38
CA ASN A 47 -2.82 -12.54 -7.62
C ASN A 47 -3.59 -13.79 -7.16
N PRO A 48 -3.64 -14.87 -7.97
CA PRO A 48 -4.37 -16.11 -7.62
C PRO A 48 -3.98 -16.72 -6.27
N ALA A 49 -2.77 -16.48 -5.79
CA ALA A 49 -2.32 -16.96 -4.49
C ALA A 49 -3.08 -16.36 -3.30
N PHE A 50 -3.88 -15.31 -3.50
CA PHE A 50 -4.64 -14.64 -2.44
C PHE A 50 -6.15 -14.94 -2.46
N LEU A 51 -6.60 -15.80 -3.38
CA LEU A 51 -8.01 -16.21 -3.46
C LEU A 51 -8.51 -16.93 -2.20
N GLU A 52 -7.62 -17.51 -1.41
CA GLU A 52 -7.98 -18.12 -0.13
C GLU A 52 -8.30 -17.11 0.99
N TYR A 53 -7.91 -15.85 0.82
CA TYR A 53 -8.09 -14.80 1.83
C TYR A 53 -9.31 -13.92 1.57
N THR A 54 -9.71 -13.74 0.30
CA THR A 54 -10.82 -12.86 -0.07
C THR A 54 -11.41 -13.26 -1.42
N ASP A 55 -12.72 -13.12 -1.57
CA ASP A 55 -13.45 -13.47 -2.80
C ASP A 55 -13.40 -12.34 -3.87
N GLY A 56 -12.89 -11.17 -3.51
CA GLY A 56 -12.84 -10.03 -4.41
C GLY A 56 -11.95 -8.91 -3.87
N TYR A 57 -11.92 -7.83 -4.63
CA TYR A 57 -11.16 -6.63 -4.26
C TYR A 57 -11.92 -5.37 -4.69
N LEU A 58 -11.54 -4.26 -4.09
CA LEU A 58 -12.01 -2.92 -4.42
C LEU A 58 -10.91 -2.16 -5.19
N ARG A 59 -11.33 -1.15 -5.92
CA ARG A 59 -10.45 -0.16 -6.53
C ARG A 59 -10.33 1.07 -5.63
N GLU A 60 -9.29 1.86 -5.84
CA GLU A 60 -9.02 3.03 -5.01
C GLU A 60 -10.13 4.09 -5.08
N GLU A 61 -10.86 4.16 -6.22
CA GLU A 61 -12.00 5.04 -6.42
C GLU A 61 -13.25 4.63 -5.63
N GLU A 62 -13.28 3.39 -5.14
CA GLU A 62 -14.39 2.86 -4.35
C GLU A 62 -14.22 3.11 -2.84
N ILE A 63 -13.14 3.78 -2.41
CA ILE A 63 -12.94 4.16 -1.02
C ILE A 63 -13.87 5.34 -0.69
N GLU A 64 -14.79 5.13 0.24
CA GLU A 64 -15.67 6.17 0.76
C GLU A 64 -14.97 6.94 1.89
N ASP A 65 -14.59 8.21 1.61
CA ASP A 65 -13.95 9.09 2.60
C ASP A 65 -14.97 9.64 3.61
N GLU A 66 -15.50 8.76 4.46
CA GLU A 66 -16.53 9.07 5.44
C GLU A 66 -16.09 8.77 6.88
N LYS A 67 -16.68 9.52 7.83
CA LYS A 67 -16.48 9.27 9.27
C LYS A 67 -16.95 7.87 9.65
N GLY A 68 -16.10 7.16 10.40
CA GLY A 68 -16.36 5.79 10.82
C GLY A 68 -15.72 4.75 9.88
N ASN A 69 -15.32 5.14 8.67
CA ASN A 69 -14.48 4.30 7.83
C ASN A 69 -13.01 4.38 8.26
N ILE A 70 -12.28 3.30 7.99
CA ILE A 70 -10.85 3.17 8.30
C ILE A 70 -10.10 2.80 7.03
N LEU A 71 -8.95 3.42 6.82
CA LEU A 71 -8.00 3.07 5.79
C LEU A 71 -6.69 2.60 6.41
N VAL A 72 -6.34 1.34 6.16
CA VAL A 72 -5.04 0.77 6.52
C VAL A 72 -4.11 0.87 5.30
N VAL A 73 -2.97 1.53 5.47
CA VAL A 73 -2.03 1.84 4.40
C VAL A 73 -0.66 1.26 4.73
N PRO A 74 -0.05 0.43 3.86
CA PRO A 74 1.33 0.03 4.04
C PRO A 74 2.27 1.24 3.89
N GLU A 75 3.41 1.19 4.54
CA GLU A 75 4.39 2.29 4.62
C GLU A 75 4.83 2.83 3.26
N ILE A 76 4.80 2.01 2.22
CA ILE A 76 5.20 2.41 0.85
C ILE A 76 4.23 3.39 0.18
N TYR A 77 3.01 3.53 0.72
CA TYR A 77 1.95 4.39 0.18
C TYR A 77 1.52 5.52 1.13
N CYS A 78 2.37 5.87 2.10
CA CYS A 78 2.04 6.93 3.07
C CYS A 78 1.60 8.25 2.40
N GLU A 79 2.14 8.61 1.23
CA GLU A 79 1.78 9.83 0.52
C GLU A 79 0.33 9.83 0.02
N ARG A 80 -0.28 8.66 -0.19
CA ARG A 80 -1.67 8.54 -0.65
C ARG A 80 -2.68 8.96 0.42
N THR A 81 -2.25 9.00 1.69
CA THR A 81 -3.11 9.35 2.81
C THR A 81 -3.57 10.81 2.81
N ALA A 82 -2.80 11.70 2.17
CA ALA A 82 -3.06 13.15 2.17
C ALA A 82 -4.38 13.56 1.51
N ARG A 83 -4.99 12.70 0.70
CA ARG A 83 -6.25 12.97 0.00
C ARG A 83 -7.50 12.65 0.82
N TYR A 84 -7.37 11.90 1.91
CA TYR A 84 -8.48 11.52 2.78
C TYR A 84 -8.56 12.48 3.96
N GLN A 85 -9.78 12.98 4.26
CA GLN A 85 -10.01 14.01 5.27
C GLN A 85 -10.97 13.57 6.37
N ASN A 86 -11.84 12.58 6.10
CA ASN A 86 -12.94 12.20 6.97
C ASN A 86 -12.74 10.83 7.61
N LEU A 87 -12.23 9.84 6.89
CA LEU A 87 -11.94 8.53 7.43
C LEU A 87 -10.68 8.52 8.30
N SER A 88 -10.54 7.52 9.16
CA SER A 88 -9.36 7.34 10.00
C SER A 88 -8.27 6.57 9.25
N VAL A 89 -7.07 7.12 9.16
CA VAL A 89 -5.94 6.47 8.48
C VAL A 89 -4.98 5.85 9.48
N TYR A 90 -4.62 4.59 9.23
CA TYR A 90 -3.60 3.87 9.99
C TYR A 90 -2.49 3.40 9.04
N ILE A 91 -1.25 3.76 9.35
CA ILE A 91 -0.09 3.28 8.61
C ILE A 91 0.41 2.00 9.24
N TRP A 92 0.43 0.92 8.46
CA TRP A 92 0.99 -0.35 8.89
C TRP A 92 2.42 -0.50 8.38
N TRP A 93 3.36 -0.41 9.29
CA TRP A 93 4.78 -0.59 9.00
C TRP A 93 5.11 -2.07 8.84
N LEU A 94 5.10 -2.55 7.61
CA LEU A 94 5.46 -3.92 7.24
C LEU A 94 6.98 -4.07 7.11
N SER A 95 7.69 -3.01 6.64
CA SER A 95 9.14 -2.99 6.49
C SER A 95 9.69 -1.57 6.48
N VAL A 96 10.55 -1.25 7.44
CA VAL A 96 11.29 0.02 7.46
C VAL A 96 12.24 0.13 6.26
N ASP A 97 12.88 -0.98 5.88
CA ASP A 97 13.81 -1.01 4.74
C ASP A 97 13.09 -0.70 3.42
N ASN A 98 11.89 -1.25 3.21
CA ASN A 98 11.08 -0.93 2.03
C ASN A 98 10.70 0.55 2.00
N TYR A 99 10.30 1.13 3.13
CA TYR A 99 10.03 2.56 3.21
C TYR A 99 11.24 3.40 2.79
N LEU A 100 12.42 3.11 3.35
CA LEU A 100 13.65 3.83 3.05
C LEU A 100 14.07 3.67 1.58
N ILE A 101 14.00 2.46 1.04
CA ILE A 101 14.32 2.19 -0.37
C ILE A 101 13.40 2.98 -1.31
N HIS A 102 12.13 3.13 -0.97
CA HIS A 102 11.15 3.88 -1.78
C HIS A 102 11.28 5.40 -1.64
N ASN A 103 11.73 5.91 -0.50
CA ASN A 103 11.72 7.34 -0.18
C ASN A 103 13.10 7.98 -0.06
N SER A 104 14.18 7.22 0.01
CA SER A 104 15.55 7.69 0.13
C SER A 104 16.41 7.34 -1.08
N PHE A 105 17.03 8.35 -1.70
CA PHE A 105 17.98 8.11 -2.80
C PHE A 105 19.17 7.26 -2.36
N VAL A 106 19.69 7.51 -1.14
CA VAL A 106 20.86 6.81 -0.62
C VAL A 106 20.58 5.33 -0.41
N ASP A 107 19.43 5.01 0.21
CA ASP A 107 19.06 3.62 0.48
C ASP A 107 18.67 2.88 -0.78
N ARG A 108 17.97 3.54 -1.71
CA ARG A 108 17.69 2.97 -3.04
C ARG A 108 18.96 2.70 -3.83
N ARG A 109 19.96 3.60 -3.76
CA ARG A 109 21.26 3.39 -4.40
C ARG A 109 21.99 2.18 -3.83
N ARG A 110 21.94 2.01 -2.50
CA ARG A 110 22.56 0.84 -1.81
C ARG A 110 21.88 -0.46 -2.22
N ALA A 111 20.55 -0.49 -2.25
CA ALA A 111 19.77 -1.69 -2.53
C ALA A 111 19.76 -2.07 -4.02
N ASN A 112 19.62 -1.08 -4.92
CA ASN A 112 19.33 -1.32 -6.35
C ASN A 112 20.40 -0.79 -7.32
N GLY A 113 21.46 -0.17 -6.82
CA GLY A 113 22.53 0.43 -7.61
C GLY A 113 22.24 1.84 -8.11
N THR A 114 23.31 2.56 -8.46
CA THR A 114 23.28 4.00 -8.79
C THR A 114 22.39 4.33 -9.98
N LEU A 115 22.47 3.55 -11.07
CA LEU A 115 21.70 3.81 -12.30
C LEU A 115 20.20 3.70 -12.07
N ARG A 116 19.74 2.71 -11.31
CA ARG A 116 18.32 2.55 -10.96
C ARG A 116 17.82 3.65 -10.04
N ALA A 117 18.66 4.09 -9.10
CA ALA A 117 18.33 5.21 -8.21
C ALA A 117 18.18 6.53 -8.99
N ILE A 118 19.11 6.83 -9.92
CA ILE A 118 19.04 8.01 -10.80
C ILE A 118 17.79 7.94 -11.69
N LYS A 119 17.51 6.79 -12.32
CA LYS A 119 16.31 6.61 -13.13
C LYS A 119 15.03 6.89 -12.32
N ALA A 120 14.96 6.41 -11.08
CA ALA A 120 13.81 6.63 -10.22
C ALA A 120 13.64 8.11 -9.82
N LEU A 121 14.74 8.82 -9.60
CA LEU A 121 14.73 10.27 -9.35
C LEU A 121 14.21 11.05 -10.57
N LEU A 122 14.74 10.75 -11.77
CA LEU A 122 14.35 11.41 -13.00
C LEU A 122 12.90 11.11 -13.42
N THR A 123 12.38 9.92 -13.11
CA THR A 123 11.00 9.53 -13.44
C THR A 123 9.98 9.93 -12.36
N GLY A 124 10.41 10.66 -11.32
CA GLY A 124 9.54 11.07 -10.21
C GLY A 124 9.05 9.92 -9.32
N LYS A 125 9.53 8.70 -9.54
CA LYS A 125 9.23 7.54 -8.68
C LYS A 125 9.94 7.60 -7.33
N LEU A 126 10.95 8.47 -7.20
CA LEU A 126 11.63 8.78 -5.95
C LEU A 126 11.35 10.25 -5.65
N LYS A 127 10.44 10.52 -4.76
CA LYS A 127 10.29 11.85 -4.13
C LYS A 127 11.04 11.76 -2.81
N ASP A 128 12.10 12.56 -2.68
CA ASP A 128 12.82 12.68 -1.40
C ASP A 128 11.86 13.28 -0.37
N LYS A 129 11.23 12.43 0.43
CA LYS A 129 10.20 12.80 1.41
C LYS A 129 10.66 12.53 2.82
N THR A 130 11.87 12.97 3.15
CA THR A 130 12.36 12.94 4.54
C THR A 130 11.52 13.78 5.51
N ASP A 131 10.59 14.59 5.01
CA ASP A 131 9.76 15.48 5.82
C ASP A 131 8.57 14.81 6.53
N PHE A 132 8.17 13.60 6.15
CA PHE A 132 7.05 12.91 6.80
C PHE A 132 7.38 12.38 8.21
N VAL A 133 8.66 12.18 8.51
CA VAL A 133 9.11 11.70 9.83
C VAL A 133 9.26 12.83 10.84
N LYS A 134 9.13 14.11 10.40
CA LYS A 134 9.29 15.29 11.25
C LYS A 134 7.97 15.91 11.71
N LYS A 135 6.86 15.31 11.43
CA LYS A 135 5.53 15.66 11.97
C LYS A 135 5.01 14.51 12.81
#